data_867dbe6fc77f1b5abed473ce72a83379
#
_entry.id   867dbe6fc77f1b5abed473ce72a83379
#
_cell.length_a   1.000
_cell.length_b   1.000
_cell.length_c   1.000
_cell.angle_alpha   90.00
_cell.angle_beta   90.00
_cell.angle_gamma   90.00
#
_symmetry.space_group_name_H-M   'P 1'
#
loop_
_entity.id
_entity.type
_entity.pdbx_description
1 polymer ?
#
loop_
_entity_poly.entity_id
_entity_poly.type
_entity_poly.pdbx_seq_one_letter_code
_entity_poly.pdbx_strand_id
1 'polypeptide(L)'
;MYAIPYEYYEKYKIRRYGAHGTSHWYVSSKVPELIGKPAEGLKQIVLHIGNGASASAEIDGKPIETSMGLTPLEGLVMGGRTGDIDPAAVFHLIRNAHMDVDELDDLFNKKSGMMNCSLVTSLPSYIIQMSSGVIS
;
A
#
# COMPACT_ATOMS: atom_id res chain seq x y z
N MET A 1 8.44 9.38 7.22
CA MET A 1 8.02 9.69 8.62
C MET A 1 6.61 10.25 8.57
N TYR A 2 5.81 10.02 9.62
CA TYR A 2 4.50 10.67 9.78
C TYR A 2 4.66 12.05 10.40
N ALA A 3 3.74 12.96 10.10
CA ALA A 3 3.71 14.32 10.67
C ALA A 3 3.04 14.32 12.08
N ILE A 4 3.63 13.54 12.99
CA ILE A 4 3.26 13.48 14.41
C ILE A 4 4.49 13.81 15.25
N PRO A 5 4.36 14.14 16.56
CA PRO A 5 5.50 14.44 17.40
C PRO A 5 6.58 13.36 17.32
N TYR A 6 7.84 13.79 17.17
CA TYR A 6 8.97 12.90 16.92
C TYR A 6 9.21 11.86 18.04
N GLU A 7 8.78 12.19 19.27
CA GLU A 7 8.83 11.28 20.42
C GLU A 7 8.12 9.95 20.19
N TYR A 8 7.05 9.92 19.36
CA TYR A 8 6.35 8.69 19.01
C TYR A 8 7.21 7.78 18.10
N TYR A 9 8.02 8.38 17.23
CA TYR A 9 9.03 7.59 16.51
C TYR A 9 10.11 7.05 17.44
N GLU A 10 10.63 7.88 18.34
CA GLU A 10 11.69 7.46 19.26
C GLU A 10 11.23 6.32 20.18
N LYS A 11 10.03 6.45 20.73
CA LYS A 11 9.47 5.52 21.72
C LYS A 11 8.87 4.27 21.08
N TYR A 12 8.08 4.43 20.04
CA TYR A 12 7.28 3.35 19.45
C TYR A 12 7.73 2.94 18.06
N LYS A 13 8.75 3.61 17.49
CA LYS A 13 9.28 3.37 16.13
C LYS A 13 8.24 3.55 15.04
N ILE A 14 7.28 4.48 15.25
CA ILE A 14 6.22 4.76 14.29
C ILE A 14 6.79 5.49 13.07
N ARG A 15 6.86 4.79 11.95
CA ARG A 15 7.23 5.32 10.64
C ARG A 15 6.68 4.42 9.53
N ARG A 16 6.84 4.80 8.27
CA ARG A 16 6.52 3.94 7.14
C ARG A 16 7.54 2.82 6.98
N TYR A 17 7.07 1.59 6.86
CA TYR A 17 7.86 0.38 6.63
C TYR A 17 7.29 -0.47 5.50
N GLY A 18 5.98 -0.36 5.25
CA GLY A 18 5.22 -1.30 4.45
C GLY A 18 5.63 -1.28 2.97
N ALA A 19 5.88 -2.48 2.42
CA ALA A 19 6.06 -2.71 0.99
C ALA A 19 5.99 -4.22 0.72
N HIS A 20 5.75 -4.62 -0.54
CA HIS A 20 6.02 -5.97 -1.00
C HIS A 20 7.51 -6.07 -1.39
N GLY A 21 8.40 -5.95 -0.40
CA GLY A 21 9.82 -5.67 -0.60
C GLY A 21 10.55 -6.61 -1.55
N THR A 22 10.36 -7.92 -1.41
CA THR A 22 10.97 -8.92 -2.31
C THR A 22 10.51 -8.75 -3.75
N SER A 23 9.22 -8.49 -3.98
CA SER A 23 8.66 -8.25 -5.31
C SER A 23 9.20 -6.97 -5.92
N HIS A 24 9.16 -5.87 -5.18
CA HIS A 24 9.66 -4.57 -5.65
C HIS A 24 11.15 -4.64 -5.98
N TRP A 25 11.97 -5.20 -5.10
CA TRP A 25 13.39 -5.41 -5.35
C TRP A 25 13.66 -6.24 -6.60
N TYR A 26 12.95 -7.36 -6.77
CA TYR A 26 13.14 -8.23 -7.93
C TYR A 26 12.77 -7.52 -9.22
N VAL A 27 11.58 -6.90 -9.28
CA VAL A 27 11.11 -6.17 -10.48
C VAL A 27 12.07 -5.05 -10.82
N SER A 28 12.42 -4.19 -9.88
CA SER A 28 13.31 -3.06 -10.13
C SER A 28 14.71 -3.50 -10.59
N SER A 29 15.20 -4.65 -10.11
CA SER A 29 16.49 -5.20 -10.54
C SER A 29 16.49 -5.67 -12.00
N LYS A 30 15.32 -5.98 -12.58
CA LYS A 30 15.17 -6.44 -13.95
C LYS A 30 14.92 -5.34 -14.97
N VAL A 31 14.43 -4.20 -14.53
CA VAL A 31 14.10 -3.07 -15.42
C VAL A 31 15.30 -2.58 -16.25
N PRO A 32 16.51 -2.37 -15.68
CA PRO A 32 17.67 -1.91 -16.47
C PRO A 32 17.96 -2.81 -17.68
N GLU A 33 17.94 -4.11 -17.47
CA GLU A 33 18.16 -5.11 -18.54
C GLU A 33 17.07 -5.02 -19.61
N LEU A 34 15.80 -4.93 -19.20
CA LEU A 34 14.65 -4.90 -20.11
C LEU A 34 14.61 -3.65 -20.99
N ILE A 35 15.02 -2.48 -20.45
CA ILE A 35 15.00 -1.22 -21.22
C ILE A 35 16.34 -0.85 -21.85
N GLY A 36 17.37 -1.68 -21.65
CA GLY A 36 18.72 -1.44 -22.21
C GLY A 36 19.41 -0.19 -21.64
N LYS A 37 19.14 0.15 -20.38
CA LYS A 37 19.73 1.32 -19.71
C LYS A 37 20.52 0.90 -18.47
N PRO A 38 21.55 1.68 -18.07
CA PRO A 38 22.25 1.42 -16.82
C PRO A 38 21.32 1.60 -15.62
N ALA A 39 21.57 0.88 -14.53
CA ALA A 39 20.80 1.00 -13.29
C ALA A 39 21.08 2.33 -12.58
N GLU A 40 22.28 2.88 -12.76
CA GLU A 40 22.71 4.13 -12.15
C GLU A 40 21.88 5.32 -12.65
N GLY A 41 21.35 6.12 -11.73
CA GLY A 41 20.48 7.26 -12.02
C GLY A 41 19.05 6.89 -12.44
N LEU A 42 18.74 5.60 -12.55
CA LEU A 42 17.41 5.15 -12.98
C LEU A 42 16.38 5.41 -11.89
N LYS A 43 15.35 6.17 -12.25
CA LYS A 43 14.18 6.44 -11.40
C LYS A 43 13.03 5.54 -11.87
N GLN A 44 12.41 4.84 -10.94
CA GLN A 44 11.37 3.86 -11.22
C GLN A 44 10.19 4.03 -10.29
N ILE A 45 9.00 3.67 -10.77
CA ILE A 45 7.83 3.40 -9.93
C ILE A 45 7.50 1.94 -10.13
N VAL A 46 7.52 1.18 -9.05
CA VAL A 46 7.18 -0.25 -9.07
C VAL A 46 5.82 -0.43 -8.42
N LEU A 47 4.96 -1.16 -9.10
CA LEU A 47 3.62 -1.52 -8.63
C LEU A 47 3.56 -3.02 -8.39
N HIS A 48 3.13 -3.40 -7.20
CA HIS A 48 2.72 -4.76 -6.90
C HIS A 48 1.21 -4.75 -6.73
N ILE A 49 0.48 -5.36 -7.66
CA ILE A 49 -0.98 -5.37 -7.67
C ILE A 49 -1.46 -6.82 -7.60
N GLY A 50 -1.98 -7.19 -6.44
CA GLY A 50 -2.59 -8.49 -6.16
C GLY A 50 -3.73 -8.33 -5.19
N ASN A 51 -4.01 -9.34 -4.36
CA ASN A 51 -4.95 -9.19 -3.25
C ASN A 51 -4.50 -8.11 -2.25
N GLY A 52 -3.18 -8.03 -1.99
CA GLY A 52 -2.52 -6.85 -1.43
C GLY A 52 -1.98 -5.99 -2.57
N ALA A 53 -1.90 -4.67 -2.38
CA ALA A 53 -1.37 -3.76 -3.37
C ALA A 53 -0.43 -2.73 -2.73
N SER A 54 0.68 -2.43 -3.41
CA SER A 54 1.59 -1.35 -3.01
C SER A 54 2.31 -0.75 -4.21
N ALA A 55 2.70 0.51 -4.05
CA ALA A 55 3.56 1.23 -4.97
C ALA A 55 4.84 1.64 -4.23
N SER A 56 5.98 1.61 -4.92
CA SER A 56 7.22 2.23 -4.44
C SER A 56 7.80 3.16 -5.49
N ALA A 57 8.40 4.27 -5.05
CA ALA A 57 9.27 5.09 -5.85
C ALA A 57 10.72 4.72 -5.51
N GLU A 58 11.52 4.45 -6.54
CA GLU A 58 12.88 3.94 -6.36
C GLU A 58 13.89 4.74 -7.18
N ILE A 59 15.08 4.88 -6.64
CA ILE A 59 16.25 5.40 -7.36
C ILE A 59 17.37 4.38 -7.19
N ASP A 60 18.02 4.00 -8.30
CA ASP A 60 19.09 2.99 -8.31
C ASP A 60 18.64 1.64 -7.69
N GLY A 61 17.38 1.26 -7.88
CA GLY A 61 16.81 0.05 -7.26
C GLY A 61 16.62 0.13 -5.75
N LYS A 62 16.70 1.33 -5.16
CA LYS A 62 16.49 1.55 -3.72
C LYS A 62 15.19 2.33 -3.51
N PRO A 63 14.28 1.84 -2.68
CA PRO A 63 13.03 2.54 -2.40
C PRO A 63 13.30 3.82 -1.59
N ILE A 64 12.77 4.93 -2.09
CA ILE A 64 12.81 6.24 -1.43
C ILE A 64 11.45 6.60 -0.83
N GLU A 65 10.37 6.02 -1.36
CA GLU A 65 9.01 6.20 -0.86
C GLU A 65 8.18 4.94 -1.12
N THR A 66 7.14 4.73 -0.31
CA THR A 66 6.19 3.62 -0.45
C THR A 66 4.77 4.08 -0.14
N SER A 67 3.78 3.45 -0.77
CA SER A 67 2.36 3.71 -0.49
C SER A 67 1.88 3.09 0.82
N MET A 68 2.49 2.01 1.30
CA MET A 68 2.15 1.42 2.58
C MET A 68 2.76 2.20 3.74
N GLY A 69 2.20 2.05 4.94
CA GLY A 69 2.56 2.81 6.12
C GLY A 69 3.33 2.03 7.16
N LEU A 70 2.96 2.21 8.42
CA LEU A 70 3.48 1.45 9.56
C LEU A 70 3.22 -0.05 9.36
N THR A 71 2.08 -0.37 8.76
CA THR A 71 1.63 -1.72 8.43
C THR A 71 1.25 -1.80 6.95
N PRO A 72 0.95 -2.99 6.39
CA PRO A 72 0.44 -3.12 5.03
C PRO A 72 -1.02 -2.66 4.83
N LEU A 73 -1.60 -1.90 5.74
CA LEU A 73 -2.99 -1.42 5.66
C LEU A 73 -3.10 -0.12 4.86
N GLU A 74 -2.24 0.86 5.14
CA GLU A 74 -2.23 2.19 4.49
C GLU A 74 -1.89 2.07 3.00
N GLY A 75 -2.33 3.02 2.19
CA GLY A 75 -2.00 3.17 0.78
C GLY A 75 -3.13 2.80 -0.15
N LEU A 76 -2.83 2.01 -1.17
CA LEU A 76 -3.80 1.61 -2.18
C LEU A 76 -4.94 0.80 -1.58
N VAL A 77 -6.15 0.98 -2.09
CA VAL A 77 -7.28 0.09 -1.78
C VAL A 77 -6.93 -1.31 -2.26
N MET A 78 -7.17 -2.32 -1.42
CA MET A 78 -6.79 -3.71 -1.69
C MET A 78 -8.03 -4.61 -1.74
N GLY A 79 -7.84 -5.89 -1.96
CA GLY A 79 -8.96 -6.85 -2.01
C GLY A 79 -9.85 -6.81 -0.77
N GLY A 80 -9.26 -6.95 0.41
CA GLY A 80 -9.98 -6.96 1.70
C GLY A 80 -9.62 -5.80 2.65
N ARG A 81 -8.69 -4.92 2.27
CA ARG A 81 -8.20 -3.81 3.11
C ARG A 81 -8.64 -2.47 2.57
N THR A 82 -8.92 -1.53 3.47
CA THR A 82 -9.36 -0.17 3.10
C THR A 82 -8.33 0.56 2.23
N GLY A 83 -7.03 0.36 2.45
CA GLY A 83 -6.04 1.35 2.04
C GLY A 83 -6.16 2.63 2.87
N ASP A 84 -5.85 3.77 2.25
CA ASP A 84 -5.95 5.06 2.90
C ASP A 84 -7.37 5.35 3.40
N ILE A 85 -7.45 5.80 4.64
CA ILE A 85 -8.70 6.23 5.28
C ILE A 85 -8.41 7.47 6.14
N ASP A 86 -9.38 8.37 6.20
CA ASP A 86 -9.29 9.50 7.13
C ASP A 86 -9.26 8.96 8.58
N PRO A 87 -8.24 9.29 9.39
CA PRO A 87 -8.18 8.92 10.80
C PRO A 87 -9.42 9.33 11.60
N ALA A 88 -10.12 10.39 11.19
CA ALA A 88 -11.36 10.80 11.82
C ALA A 88 -12.49 9.76 11.69
N ALA A 89 -12.47 8.93 10.64
CA ALA A 89 -13.41 7.81 10.49
C ALA A 89 -13.26 6.79 11.62
N VAL A 90 -12.02 6.51 12.06
CA VAL A 90 -11.72 5.63 13.19
C VAL A 90 -12.40 6.17 14.47
N PHE A 91 -12.19 7.45 14.76
CA PHE A 91 -12.79 8.09 15.95
C PHE A 91 -14.31 8.15 15.85
N HIS A 92 -14.86 8.33 14.65
CA HIS A 92 -16.31 8.34 14.44
C HIS A 92 -16.92 6.97 14.74
N LEU A 93 -16.32 5.88 14.26
CA LEU A 93 -16.78 4.51 14.48
C LEU A 93 -16.71 4.13 15.98
N ILE A 94 -15.64 4.50 16.66
CA ILE A 94 -15.52 4.28 18.12
C ILE A 94 -16.67 4.98 18.86
N ARG A 95 -16.95 6.25 18.53
CA ARG A 95 -17.94 7.08 19.27
C ARG A 95 -19.38 6.73 18.95
N ASN A 96 -19.70 6.40 17.70
CA ASN A 96 -21.08 6.27 17.23
C ASN A 96 -21.51 4.84 16.96
N ALA A 97 -20.58 3.97 16.54
CA ALA A 97 -20.84 2.54 16.37
C ALA A 97 -20.36 1.70 17.56
N HIS A 98 -19.69 2.33 18.55
CA HIS A 98 -19.16 1.69 19.75
C HIS A 98 -18.19 0.54 19.45
N MET A 99 -17.51 0.59 18.31
CA MET A 99 -16.53 -0.42 17.92
C MET A 99 -15.27 -0.32 18.78
N ASP A 100 -14.75 -1.44 19.20
CA ASP A 100 -13.46 -1.51 19.86
C ASP A 100 -12.28 -1.58 18.85
N VAL A 101 -11.05 -1.62 19.38
CA VAL A 101 -9.84 -1.61 18.54
C VAL A 101 -9.72 -2.87 17.70
N ASP A 102 -10.07 -4.03 18.24
CA ASP A 102 -9.96 -5.32 17.54
C ASP A 102 -11.02 -5.44 16.43
N GLU A 103 -12.23 -4.93 16.69
CA GLU A 103 -13.29 -4.83 15.68
C GLU A 103 -12.89 -3.92 14.51
N LEU A 104 -12.24 -2.79 14.81
CA LEU A 104 -11.74 -1.86 13.79
C LEU A 104 -10.59 -2.46 12.99
N ASP A 105 -9.66 -3.13 13.65
CA ASP A 105 -8.57 -3.82 12.97
C ASP A 105 -9.09 -4.89 12.00
N ASP A 106 -10.04 -5.70 12.44
CA ASP A 106 -10.69 -6.71 11.60
C ASP A 106 -11.50 -6.08 10.45
N LEU A 107 -12.23 -5.00 10.72
CA LEU A 107 -12.96 -4.25 9.70
C LEU A 107 -12.03 -3.75 8.59
N PHE A 108 -10.96 -3.03 8.96
CA PHE A 108 -10.09 -2.38 7.98
C PHE A 108 -9.17 -3.36 7.26
N ASN A 109 -8.73 -4.44 7.90
CA ASN A 109 -7.79 -5.40 7.33
C ASN A 109 -8.45 -6.55 6.57
N LYS A 110 -9.72 -6.90 6.85
CA LYS A 110 -10.35 -8.12 6.32
C LYS A 110 -11.74 -7.90 5.73
N LYS A 111 -12.50 -6.93 6.25
CA LYS A 111 -13.92 -6.74 5.91
C LYS A 111 -14.17 -5.45 5.12
N SER A 112 -13.13 -4.94 4.47
CA SER A 112 -13.16 -3.71 3.65
C SER A 112 -12.59 -3.98 2.26
N GLY A 113 -12.18 -2.93 1.59
CA GLY A 113 -11.57 -3.01 0.28
C GLY A 113 -12.56 -3.38 -0.83
N MET A 114 -12.00 -3.72 -1.98
CA MET A 114 -12.78 -3.92 -3.22
C MET A 114 -13.76 -5.08 -3.13
N MET A 115 -13.44 -6.12 -2.38
CA MET A 115 -14.28 -7.31 -2.25
C MET A 115 -15.51 -7.10 -1.35
N ASN A 116 -15.46 -6.10 -0.47
CA ASN A 116 -16.51 -5.83 0.52
C ASN A 116 -17.23 -4.50 0.29
N CYS A 117 -16.80 -3.71 -0.70
CA CYS A 117 -17.50 -2.49 -1.09
C CYS A 117 -18.69 -2.88 -1.99
N SER A 118 -19.91 -2.66 -1.52
CA SER A 118 -21.17 -3.09 -2.18
C SER A 118 -21.38 -2.57 -3.60
N LEU A 119 -20.61 -1.58 -4.01
CA LEU A 119 -20.62 -1.03 -5.37
C LEU A 119 -19.75 -1.84 -6.36
N VAL A 120 -18.99 -2.83 -5.90
CA VAL A 120 -17.92 -3.46 -6.69
C VAL A 120 -18.06 -4.99 -6.80
N THR A 121 -19.20 -5.56 -6.43
CA THR A 121 -19.46 -7.02 -6.56
C THR A 121 -19.35 -7.57 -7.99
N SER A 122 -19.14 -6.72 -9.00
CA SER A 122 -18.97 -7.10 -10.41
C SER A 122 -17.54 -6.91 -10.96
N LEU A 123 -16.52 -6.57 -10.13
CA LEU A 123 -15.18 -6.17 -10.59
C LEU A 123 -14.01 -7.15 -10.37
N PRO A 124 -14.18 -8.48 -10.19
CA PRO A 124 -13.01 -9.39 -10.21
C PRO A 124 -12.23 -9.35 -11.54
N SER A 125 -12.90 -9.01 -12.65
CA SER A 125 -12.31 -8.99 -13.99
C SER A 125 -11.47 -7.74 -14.30
N TYR A 126 -11.72 -6.61 -13.64
CA TYR A 126 -10.96 -5.38 -13.92
C TYR A 126 -9.55 -5.37 -13.31
N ILE A 127 -9.34 -6.03 -12.18
CA ILE A 127 -8.02 -6.09 -11.51
C ILE A 127 -7.03 -6.92 -12.33
N ILE A 128 -7.49 -7.97 -13.01
CA ILE A 128 -6.63 -8.84 -13.82
C ILE A 128 -6.20 -8.14 -15.11
N GLN A 129 -6.97 -7.21 -15.63
CA GLN A 129 -6.69 -6.53 -16.89
C GLN A 129 -5.67 -5.38 -16.75
N MET A 130 -5.46 -4.83 -15.54
CA MET A 130 -4.47 -3.78 -15.29
C MET A 130 -3.05 -4.33 -15.05
N SER A 131 -2.89 -5.63 -14.81
CA SER A 131 -1.58 -6.24 -14.50
C SER A 131 -0.69 -6.51 -15.72
N SER A 132 -1.16 -6.26 -16.95
CA SER A 132 -0.42 -6.53 -18.19
C SER A 132 0.00 -5.28 -18.97
N GLY A 133 -0.21 -4.09 -18.46
CA GLY A 133 0.17 -2.83 -19.09
C GLY A 133 1.55 -2.36 -18.65
N VAL A 134 2.56 -2.49 -19.52
CA VAL A 134 3.80 -1.70 -19.41
C VAL A 134 3.45 -0.28 -19.84
N ILE A 135 3.50 0.67 -18.90
CA ILE A 135 3.37 2.09 -19.25
C ILE A 135 4.74 2.54 -19.75
N SER A 136 4.83 2.79 -21.05
CA SER A 136 5.99 3.40 -21.72
C SER A 136 6.03 4.89 -21.44
#